data_353f41f3f698af3050117f51dd6131d8
#
_entry.id   353f41f3f698af3050117f51dd6131d8
#
_cell.length_a   1.000
_cell.length_b   1.000
_cell.length_c   1.000
_cell.angle_alpha   90.00
_cell.angle_beta   90.00
_cell.angle_gamma   90.00
#
_symmetry.space_group_name_H-M   'P 1'
#
loop_
_entity.id
_entity.type
_entity.pdbx_description
1 polymer ?
#
loop_
_entity_poly.entity_id
_entity_poly.type
_entity_poly.pdbx_seq_one_letter_code
_entity_poly.pdbx_strand_id
1 'polypeptide(L)'
;MRKALFVLSLLWAGSLLPYLCAQDKVPYRYESVSAPWEERFGNHRAVLQIDEPATVVDLDFQWRRPDNAVGSHRLLIVHAESGDTVPNIYRHTVNSERCHISFGPVSRKGTYYFYYLPYQVQPGGGSYYRNYYPQEPAPQEAWEAQRRLGGTPATARVVR
;
A
#
# COMPACT_ATOMS: atom_id res chain seq x y z
N MET A 1 -40.09 20.04 -67.96
CA MET A 1 -39.16 20.55 -66.89
C MET A 1 -39.38 19.82 -65.63
N ARG A 2 -38.53 18.84 -65.35
CA ARG A 2 -38.57 17.99 -64.13
C ARG A 2 -37.44 18.43 -63.17
N LYS A 3 -37.79 18.96 -62.02
CA LYS A 3 -36.85 19.35 -60.99
C LYS A 3 -36.56 18.12 -60.13
N ALA A 4 -35.32 17.65 -60.14
CA ALA A 4 -34.84 16.58 -59.26
C ALA A 4 -34.48 17.22 -57.89
N LEU A 5 -35.12 16.69 -56.83
CA LEU A 5 -34.76 16.99 -55.45
C LEU A 5 -33.67 16.03 -55.02
N PHE A 6 -32.49 16.54 -54.73
CA PHE A 6 -31.44 15.76 -54.05
C PHE A 6 -31.66 15.83 -52.54
N VAL A 7 -31.99 14.68 -51.93
CA VAL A 7 -32.03 14.52 -50.49
C VAL A 7 -30.66 14.06 -50.06
N LEU A 8 -29.95 14.94 -49.35
CA LEU A 8 -28.63 14.63 -48.75
C LEU A 8 -28.85 14.02 -47.35
N SER A 9 -28.76 12.68 -47.27
CA SER A 9 -28.80 11.98 -46.00
C SER A 9 -27.43 12.04 -45.32
N LEU A 10 -27.31 12.87 -44.27
CA LEU A 10 -26.14 12.86 -43.38
C LEU A 10 -26.20 11.61 -42.48
N LEU A 11 -25.35 10.63 -42.75
CA LEU A 11 -25.06 9.50 -41.87
C LEU A 11 -24.17 9.99 -40.70
N TRP A 12 -24.78 10.17 -39.55
CA TRP A 12 -24.05 10.33 -38.29
C TRP A 12 -23.49 8.95 -37.86
N ALA A 13 -22.24 8.69 -38.22
CA ALA A 13 -21.47 7.59 -37.64
C ALA A 13 -21.02 8.00 -36.24
N GLY A 14 -21.86 7.76 -35.23
CA GLY A 14 -21.47 7.84 -33.83
C GLY A 14 -20.43 6.77 -33.53
N SER A 15 -19.16 7.16 -33.44
CA SER A 15 -18.09 6.31 -32.96
C SER A 15 -18.30 6.01 -31.47
N LEU A 16 -18.93 4.89 -31.17
CA LEU A 16 -18.88 4.26 -29.86
C LEU A 16 -17.44 3.79 -29.64
N LEU A 17 -16.59 4.67 -29.09
CA LEU A 17 -15.34 4.27 -28.49
C LEU A 17 -15.69 3.39 -27.28
N PRO A 18 -15.31 2.10 -27.25
CA PRO A 18 -15.44 1.33 -26.05
C PRO A 18 -14.50 1.97 -25.00
N TYR A 19 -15.08 2.51 -23.96
CA TYR A 19 -14.33 2.77 -22.72
C TYR A 19 -13.80 1.43 -22.24
N LEU A 20 -12.62 1.06 -22.69
CA LEU A 20 -11.81 0.03 -22.06
C LEU A 20 -11.44 0.62 -20.69
N CYS A 21 -12.24 0.32 -19.66
CA CYS A 21 -11.76 0.32 -18.30
C CYS A 21 -10.61 -0.67 -18.25
N ALA A 22 -9.39 -0.18 -18.44
CA ALA A 22 -8.21 -0.89 -18.03
C ALA A 22 -8.34 -1.05 -16.51
N GLN A 23 -8.87 -2.18 -16.08
CA GLN A 23 -8.70 -2.61 -14.70
C GLN A 23 -7.20 -2.77 -14.52
N ASP A 24 -6.57 -1.81 -13.84
CA ASP A 24 -5.20 -1.93 -13.40
C ASP A 24 -5.09 -3.24 -12.63
N LYS A 25 -4.54 -4.25 -13.31
CA LYS A 25 -4.28 -5.54 -12.69
C LYS A 25 -3.28 -5.25 -11.58
N VAL A 26 -3.71 -5.47 -10.36
CA VAL A 26 -2.84 -5.38 -9.19
C VAL A 26 -1.57 -6.17 -9.49
N PRO A 27 -0.39 -5.53 -9.54
CA PRO A 27 0.83 -6.16 -10.06
C PRO A 27 1.49 -7.12 -9.07
N TYR A 28 0.86 -7.43 -7.95
CA TYR A 28 1.38 -8.31 -6.90
C TYR A 28 0.52 -9.57 -6.73
N ARG A 29 1.17 -10.63 -6.27
CA ARG A 29 0.53 -11.92 -6.00
C ARG A 29 0.41 -12.16 -4.50
N TYR A 30 -0.68 -12.78 -4.10
CA TYR A 30 -0.79 -13.34 -2.77
C TYR A 30 -0.14 -14.72 -2.75
N GLU A 31 0.81 -14.92 -1.86
CA GLU A 31 1.52 -16.18 -1.70
C GLU A 31 1.50 -16.61 -0.24
N SER A 32 1.43 -17.92 0.00
CA SER A 32 1.74 -18.48 1.31
C SER A 32 3.23 -18.80 1.37
N VAL A 33 3.87 -18.43 2.47
CA VAL A 33 5.30 -18.75 2.69
C VAL A 33 5.44 -20.06 3.41
N SER A 34 6.39 -20.89 2.97
CA SER A 34 6.70 -22.17 3.58
C SER A 34 7.41 -22.04 4.95
N ALA A 35 8.14 -20.94 5.15
CA ALA A 35 8.82 -20.65 6.41
C ALA A 35 8.12 -19.50 7.14
N PRO A 36 7.48 -19.74 8.30
CA PRO A 36 6.86 -18.69 9.08
C PRO A 36 7.93 -17.73 9.63
N TRP A 37 7.57 -16.44 9.69
CA TRP A 37 8.34 -15.46 10.45
C TRP A 37 7.85 -15.39 11.90
N GLU A 38 8.50 -14.58 12.73
CA GLU A 38 8.14 -14.43 14.14
C GLU A 38 6.65 -14.04 14.30
N GLU A 39 5.95 -14.75 15.16
CA GLU A 39 4.50 -14.60 15.39
C GLU A 39 4.10 -13.17 15.77
N ARG A 40 4.97 -12.45 16.50
CA ARG A 40 4.71 -11.05 16.91
C ARG A 40 4.46 -10.08 15.74
N PHE A 41 4.94 -10.40 14.56
CA PHE A 41 4.71 -9.60 13.37
C PHE A 41 3.36 -9.87 12.70
N GLY A 42 2.56 -10.77 13.27
CA GLY A 42 1.30 -11.19 12.69
C GLY A 42 1.51 -12.20 11.55
N ASN A 43 0.45 -12.49 10.86
CA ASN A 43 0.44 -13.50 9.81
C ASN A 43 0.26 -12.93 8.39
N HIS A 44 0.37 -11.60 8.26
CA HIS A 44 0.23 -10.91 6.98
C HIS A 44 1.34 -9.89 6.79
N ARG A 45 1.95 -9.90 5.63
CA ARG A 45 2.91 -8.88 5.21
C ARG A 45 2.83 -8.63 3.72
N ALA A 46 3.16 -7.42 3.30
CA ALA A 46 3.52 -7.12 1.93
C ALA A 46 5.05 -7.10 1.80
N VAL A 47 5.55 -7.51 0.65
CA VAL A 47 6.98 -7.44 0.30
C VAL A 47 7.17 -6.23 -0.59
N LEU A 48 7.99 -5.31 -0.15
CA LEU A 48 8.29 -4.07 -0.84
C LEU A 48 9.69 -4.14 -1.46
N GLN A 49 9.82 -3.59 -2.64
CA GLN A 49 11.12 -3.35 -3.27
C GLN A 49 11.38 -1.85 -3.32
N ILE A 50 12.52 -1.45 -2.78
CA ILE A 50 13.01 -0.06 -2.78
C ILE A 50 14.33 -0.03 -3.53
N ASP A 51 14.37 0.74 -4.60
CA ASP A 51 15.49 0.71 -5.56
C ASP A 51 16.64 1.62 -5.15
N GLU A 52 16.39 2.62 -4.29
CA GLU A 52 17.44 3.55 -3.80
C GLU A 52 17.13 4.07 -2.38
N PRO A 53 18.16 4.45 -1.61
CA PRO A 53 17.97 5.12 -0.33
C PRO A 53 17.22 6.45 -0.50
N ALA A 54 16.34 6.77 0.45
CA ALA A 54 15.56 8.00 0.41
C ALA A 54 15.16 8.47 1.81
N THR A 55 15.05 9.79 1.97
CA THR A 55 14.53 10.38 3.22
C THR A 55 13.04 10.10 3.37
N VAL A 56 12.30 10.13 2.25
CA VAL A 56 10.87 9.86 2.20
C VAL A 56 10.58 8.89 1.08
N VAL A 57 9.84 7.85 1.38
CA VAL A 57 9.35 6.85 0.42
C VAL A 57 7.84 6.82 0.50
N ASP A 58 7.17 6.84 -0.63
CA ASP A 58 5.74 6.67 -0.75
C ASP A 58 5.40 5.23 -1.10
N LEU A 59 4.37 4.72 -0.45
CA LEU A 59 3.75 3.45 -0.72
C LEU A 59 2.25 3.67 -0.88
N ASP A 60 1.75 3.37 -2.05
CA ASP A 60 0.33 3.45 -2.37
C ASP A 60 -0.11 2.19 -3.09
N PHE A 61 -0.96 1.38 -2.45
CA PHE A 61 -1.49 0.17 -3.05
C PHE A 61 -2.90 -0.14 -2.57
N GLN A 62 -3.63 -0.83 -3.41
CA GLN A 62 -4.94 -1.35 -3.07
C GLN A 62 -4.77 -2.69 -2.36
N TRP A 63 -5.46 -2.83 -1.23
CA TRP A 63 -5.60 -4.09 -0.51
C TRP A 63 -7.08 -4.35 -0.24
N ARG A 64 -7.41 -5.57 0.13
CA ARG A 64 -8.76 -5.89 0.58
C ARG A 64 -8.69 -6.48 1.97
N ARG A 65 -9.14 -5.72 2.93
CA ARG A 65 -9.10 -6.07 4.35
C ARG A 65 -10.52 -6.26 4.87
N PRO A 66 -10.87 -7.44 5.41
CA PRO A 66 -12.21 -7.70 5.93
C PRO A 66 -12.45 -7.08 7.31
N ASP A 67 -11.41 -6.62 7.99
CA ASP A 67 -11.54 -6.05 9.34
C ASP A 67 -12.00 -4.58 9.30
N ASN A 68 -12.86 -4.21 10.27
CA ASN A 68 -13.45 -2.88 10.34
C ASN A 68 -12.52 -1.83 11.00
N ALA A 69 -11.40 -2.24 11.57
CA ALA A 69 -10.51 -1.39 12.36
C ALA A 69 -9.11 -1.24 11.77
N VAL A 70 -8.96 -1.45 10.45
CA VAL A 70 -7.67 -1.39 9.75
C VAL A 70 -6.88 -0.14 10.09
N GLY A 71 -7.55 1.01 10.13
CA GLY A 71 -6.92 2.29 10.45
C GLY A 71 -6.37 2.40 11.87
N SER A 72 -6.75 1.52 12.80
CA SER A 72 -6.29 1.56 14.19
C SER A 72 -5.11 0.62 14.49
N HIS A 73 -4.79 -0.30 13.59
CA HIS A 73 -3.71 -1.26 13.78
C HIS A 73 -2.35 -0.64 13.46
N ARG A 74 -1.32 -1.13 14.15
CA ARG A 74 0.06 -0.72 13.90
C ARG A 74 0.52 -1.15 12.53
N LEU A 75 1.23 -0.26 11.86
CA LEU A 75 2.04 -0.54 10.69
C LEU A 75 3.50 -0.66 11.10
N LEU A 76 4.22 -1.60 10.49
CA LEU A 76 5.63 -1.82 10.78
C LEU A 76 6.36 -2.13 9.48
N ILE A 77 7.47 -1.43 9.22
CA ILE A 77 8.30 -1.65 8.03
C ILE A 77 9.70 -2.04 8.50
N VAL A 78 10.19 -3.16 8.00
CA VAL A 78 11.47 -3.76 8.42
C VAL A 78 12.30 -4.08 7.18
N HIS A 79 13.58 -3.72 7.18
CA HIS A 79 14.51 -4.13 6.14
C HIS A 79 14.79 -5.64 6.25
N ALA A 80 14.64 -6.37 5.14
CA ALA A 80 14.61 -7.82 5.16
C ALA A 80 15.92 -8.48 5.61
N GLU A 81 17.06 -7.86 5.28
CA GLU A 81 18.38 -8.43 5.60
C GLU A 81 18.90 -8.03 6.98
N SER A 82 18.75 -6.74 7.34
CA SER A 82 19.32 -6.24 8.61
C SER A 82 18.36 -6.34 9.78
N GLY A 83 17.05 -6.46 9.54
CA GLY A 83 16.02 -6.40 10.57
C GLY A 83 15.75 -4.98 11.11
N ASP A 84 16.38 -3.95 10.52
CA ASP A 84 16.20 -2.58 10.95
C ASP A 84 14.77 -2.10 10.67
N THR A 85 14.14 -1.51 11.68
CA THR A 85 12.80 -0.94 11.56
C THR A 85 12.87 0.49 11.06
N VAL A 86 12.00 0.83 10.11
CA VAL A 86 11.84 2.22 9.65
C VAL A 86 11.12 3.02 10.73
N PRO A 87 11.71 4.14 11.21
CA PRO A 87 11.21 4.80 12.42
C PRO A 87 9.96 5.66 12.22
N ASN A 88 9.74 6.18 11.02
CA ASN A 88 8.65 7.11 10.77
C ASN A 88 7.69 6.57 9.71
N ILE A 89 6.39 6.63 10.02
CA ILE A 89 5.30 6.30 9.11
C ILE A 89 4.25 7.40 9.23
N TYR A 90 3.93 8.03 8.11
CA TYR A 90 2.83 8.98 7.99
C TYR A 90 1.71 8.37 7.16
N ARG A 91 0.50 8.39 7.71
CA ARG A 91 -0.68 7.81 7.06
C ARG A 91 -1.43 8.89 6.28
N HIS A 92 -1.52 8.71 4.96
CA HIS A 92 -2.42 9.50 4.12
C HIS A 92 -3.83 8.90 4.14
N THR A 93 -3.92 7.62 3.78
CA THR A 93 -5.18 6.87 3.76
C THR A 93 -4.88 5.43 4.12
N VAL A 94 -5.46 4.94 5.22
CA VAL A 94 -5.38 3.54 5.62
C VAL A 94 -6.79 3.08 5.99
N ASN A 95 -7.42 2.34 5.11
CA ASN A 95 -8.77 1.82 5.27
C ASN A 95 -8.87 0.37 4.74
N SER A 96 -10.05 -0.18 4.63
CA SER A 96 -10.27 -1.57 4.18
C SER A 96 -9.86 -1.84 2.74
N GLU A 97 -9.71 -0.81 1.89
CA GLU A 97 -9.47 -0.95 0.45
C GLU A 97 -8.11 -0.44 -0.01
N ARG A 98 -7.55 0.54 0.69
CA ARG A 98 -6.33 1.23 0.29
C ARG A 98 -5.40 1.48 1.45
N CYS A 99 -4.11 1.28 1.21
CA CYS A 99 -3.03 1.73 2.07
C CYS A 99 -2.17 2.73 1.30
N HIS A 100 -2.25 4.00 1.71
CA HIS A 100 -1.38 5.07 1.22
C HIS A 100 -0.67 5.70 2.40
N ILE A 101 0.65 5.53 2.45
CA ILE A 101 1.52 6.00 3.51
C ILE A 101 2.82 6.58 2.94
N SER A 102 3.43 7.52 3.67
CA SER A 102 4.84 7.87 3.48
C SER A 102 5.64 7.35 4.68
N PHE A 103 6.86 6.88 4.45
CA PHE A 103 7.71 6.38 5.52
C PHE A 103 9.20 6.71 5.27
N GLY A 104 10.02 6.57 6.31
CA GLY A 104 11.45 6.80 6.20
C GLY A 104 12.14 7.23 7.49
N PRO A 105 13.44 7.60 7.44
CA PRO A 105 14.30 7.46 6.26
C PRO A 105 14.60 6.00 5.94
N VAL A 106 14.83 5.72 4.66
CA VAL A 106 15.30 4.43 4.15
C VAL A 106 16.78 4.60 3.79
N SER A 107 17.66 3.93 4.54
CA SER A 107 19.11 4.07 4.38
C SER A 107 19.71 3.12 3.36
N ARG A 108 18.99 2.08 2.96
CA ARG A 108 19.46 1.03 2.07
C ARG A 108 18.42 0.69 1.03
N LYS A 109 18.86 0.41 -0.20
CA LYS A 109 18.02 -0.25 -1.21
C LYS A 109 17.80 -1.72 -0.84
N GLY A 110 16.75 -2.32 -1.38
CA GLY A 110 16.51 -3.75 -1.20
C GLY A 110 15.07 -4.08 -0.85
N THR A 111 14.90 -5.24 -0.27
CA THR A 111 13.60 -5.76 0.14
C THR A 111 13.24 -5.28 1.52
N TYR A 112 12.01 -4.83 1.68
CA TYR A 112 11.41 -4.48 2.95
C TYR A 112 10.14 -5.28 3.17
N TYR A 113 9.88 -5.62 4.44
CA TYR A 113 8.66 -6.28 4.86
C TYR A 113 7.74 -5.26 5.52
N PHE A 114 6.57 -5.09 4.98
CA PHE A 114 5.52 -4.26 5.55
C PHE A 114 4.50 -5.15 6.26
N TYR A 115 4.52 -5.12 7.60
CA TYR A 115 3.60 -5.83 8.46
C TYR A 115 2.49 -4.88 8.90
N TYR A 116 1.25 -5.34 8.84
CA TYR A 116 0.10 -4.47 9.10
C TYR A 116 -0.91 -5.05 10.10
N LEU A 117 -0.55 -6.12 10.77
CA LEU A 117 -1.30 -6.72 11.88
C LEU A 117 -0.38 -7.33 12.94
N PRO A 118 0.64 -6.62 13.43
CA PRO A 118 1.45 -7.17 14.52
C PRO A 118 0.61 -7.28 15.79
N TYR A 119 0.74 -8.39 16.51
CA TYR A 119 -0.01 -8.66 17.72
C TYR A 119 0.83 -9.39 18.76
N GLN A 120 0.37 -9.35 20.01
CA GLN A 120 0.84 -10.24 21.06
C GLN A 120 -0.19 -11.32 21.33
N VAL A 121 0.30 -12.54 21.54
CA VAL A 121 -0.50 -13.64 22.04
C VAL A 121 -0.44 -13.63 23.57
N GLN A 122 -1.60 -13.54 24.19
CA GLN A 122 -1.71 -13.63 25.65
C GLN A 122 -2.42 -14.93 26.01
N PRO A 123 -1.82 -15.80 26.83
CA PRO A 123 -2.50 -16.95 27.37
C PRO A 123 -3.54 -16.50 28.41
N GLY A 124 -4.74 -17.04 28.35
CA GLY A 124 -5.79 -16.71 29.31
C GLY A 124 -6.90 -17.73 29.32
N GLY A 125 -7.25 -18.26 30.50
CA GLY A 125 -8.44 -19.05 30.75
C GLY A 125 -8.68 -20.26 29.84
N GLY A 126 -7.64 -20.89 29.30
CA GLY A 126 -7.76 -22.02 28.37
C GLY A 126 -7.86 -21.59 26.90
N SER A 127 -7.77 -20.30 26.61
CA SER A 127 -7.78 -19.72 25.26
C SER A 127 -6.62 -18.77 25.07
N TYR A 128 -6.22 -18.59 23.82
CA TYR A 128 -5.23 -17.59 23.42
C TYR A 128 -5.92 -16.39 22.80
N TYR A 129 -5.62 -15.20 23.33
CA TYR A 129 -6.15 -13.95 22.79
C TYR A 129 -5.07 -13.22 22.00
N ARG A 130 -5.43 -12.68 20.85
CA ARG A 130 -4.58 -11.81 20.05
C ARG A 130 -4.89 -10.37 20.40
N ASN A 131 -3.90 -9.69 20.99
CA ASN A 131 -3.98 -8.25 21.22
C ASN A 131 -3.15 -7.54 20.18
N TYR A 132 -3.80 -6.82 19.27
CA TYR A 132 -3.11 -6.01 18.29
C TYR A 132 -2.39 -4.84 18.97
N TYR A 133 -1.18 -4.56 18.52
CA TYR A 133 -0.47 -3.38 19.01
C TYR A 133 -1.21 -2.10 18.63
N PRO A 134 -1.18 -1.07 19.51
CA PRO A 134 -1.70 0.25 19.15
C PRO A 134 -0.93 0.79 17.94
N GLN A 135 -1.49 1.81 17.29
CA GLN A 135 -0.81 2.50 16.19
C GLN A 135 0.62 2.86 16.53
N GLU A 136 1.47 2.95 15.51
CA GLU A 136 2.83 3.46 15.65
C GLU A 136 2.82 4.88 16.20
N PRO A 137 3.89 5.28 16.89
CA PRO A 137 4.05 6.67 17.37
C PRO A 137 3.95 7.66 16.20
N ALA A 138 3.57 8.89 16.52
CA ALA A 138 3.63 9.97 15.54
C ALA A 138 5.05 10.09 14.97
N PRO A 139 5.20 10.43 13.69
CA PRO A 139 6.50 10.64 13.09
C PRO A 139 7.30 11.71 13.81
N GLN A 140 8.62 11.59 13.79
CA GLN A 140 9.52 12.60 14.32
C GLN A 140 9.31 13.94 13.60
N GLU A 141 9.25 15.04 14.36
CA GLU A 141 8.96 16.37 13.83
C GLU A 141 9.94 16.80 12.72
N ALA A 142 11.24 16.53 12.92
CA ALA A 142 12.28 16.84 11.94
C ALA A 142 12.07 16.09 10.60
N TRP A 143 11.70 14.81 10.66
CA TRP A 143 11.38 14.02 9.47
C TRP A 143 10.08 14.50 8.81
N GLU A 144 9.07 14.80 9.60
CA GLU A 144 7.78 15.32 9.10
C GLU A 144 7.96 16.66 8.38
N ALA A 145 8.84 17.55 8.89
CA ALA A 145 9.19 18.79 8.20
C ALA A 145 9.86 18.51 6.83
N GLN A 146 10.80 17.57 6.77
CA GLN A 146 11.42 17.15 5.52
C GLN A 146 10.40 16.56 4.52
N ARG A 147 9.48 15.72 5.00
CA ARG A 147 8.40 15.16 4.19
C ARG A 147 7.53 16.25 3.54
N ARG A 148 7.22 17.31 4.29
CA ARG A 148 6.39 18.44 3.77
C ARG A 148 7.15 19.33 2.81
N LEU A 149 8.44 19.53 3.01
CA LEU A 149 9.28 20.41 2.19
C LEU A 149 9.89 19.68 0.98
N GLY A 150 9.93 18.35 1.02
CA GLY A 150 10.64 17.52 0.06
C GLY A 150 10.06 17.56 -1.35
N GLY A 151 10.93 17.29 -2.32
CA GLY A 151 10.58 17.06 -3.71
C GLY A 151 9.78 15.75 -3.90
N THR A 152 9.84 15.18 -5.10
CA THR A 152 9.17 13.91 -5.39
C THR A 152 9.75 12.79 -4.51
N PRO A 153 8.93 12.15 -3.66
CA PRO A 153 9.41 11.05 -2.84
C PRO A 153 9.78 9.85 -3.72
N ALA A 154 10.69 9.00 -3.24
CA ALA A 154 10.91 7.70 -3.84
C ALA A 154 9.65 6.83 -3.68
N THR A 155 9.44 5.91 -4.61
CA THR A 155 8.25 5.04 -4.58
C THR A 155 8.65 3.61 -4.23
N ALA A 156 7.99 3.03 -3.25
CA ALA A 156 8.11 1.61 -2.97
C ALA A 156 7.17 0.81 -3.88
N ARG A 157 7.67 -0.28 -4.44
CA ARG A 157 6.88 -1.23 -5.22
C ARG A 157 6.47 -2.42 -4.38
N VAL A 158 5.18 -2.73 -4.34
CA VAL A 158 4.69 -3.99 -3.77
C VAL A 158 4.95 -5.11 -4.79
N VAL A 159 5.63 -6.18 -4.37
CA VAL A 159 5.97 -7.31 -5.23
C VAL A 159 5.29 -8.61 -4.80
N ARG A 160 4.91 -8.73 -3.51
CA ARG A 160 4.17 -9.86 -2.94
C ARG A 160 3.36 -9.45 -1.74
#